data_b343499a676c9afbc55c40dfa0047e8f
#
_entry.id   b343499a676c9afbc55c40dfa0047e8f
#
_cell.length_a   1.000
_cell.length_b   1.000
_cell.length_c   1.000
_cell.angle_alpha   90.00
_cell.angle_beta   90.00
_cell.angle_gamma   90.00
#
_symmetry.space_group_name_H-M   'P 1'
#
loop_
_entity.id
_entity.type
_entity.pdbx_description
1 polymer ?
#
loop_
_entity_poly.entity_id
_entity_poly.type
_entity_poly.pdbx_seq_one_letter_code
_entity_poly.pdbx_strand_id
1 'polypeptide(L)'
;MGMKKSNGGLDMKCKINKNAAKVLKEMLARPEAEGKMIRVYVTHMHGDHAHYDIRLDTPTENDEIVKTDKDIDILLDKKEEYLDGVWLQYFFVPKEEFVITNPSKDHHQHH
;
A
#
# COMPACT_ATOMS: atom_id res chain seq x y z
N MET A 1 26.92 6.21 -9.57
CA MET A 1 26.52 6.22 -9.66
C MET A 1 25.42 5.97 -9.84
N GLY A 2 25.01 5.93 -9.56
CA GLY A 2 24.23 5.69 -9.72
C GLY A 2 23.24 5.51 -9.98
N MET A 3 22.96 5.35 -10.02
CA MET A 3 22.25 5.18 -10.26
C MET A 3 21.34 4.95 -10.39
N LYS A 4 21.04 4.72 -10.26
CA LYS A 4 20.37 4.54 -10.32
C LYS A 4 19.45 4.44 -10.48
N LYS A 5 19.15 4.33 -10.40
CA LYS A 5 18.41 4.27 -10.52
C LYS A 5 17.65 3.95 -10.93
N SER A 6 17.60 3.66 -10.98
CA SER A 6 17.06 3.40 -11.36
C SER A 6 16.29 3.01 -11.58
N ASN A 7 16.06 2.68 -11.48
CA ASN A 7 15.40 2.38 -11.72
C ASN A 7 14.39 2.49 -12.01
N GLY A 8 14.89 2.48 -12.08
CA GLY A 8 13.94 3.29 -12.72
C GLY A 8 12.53 2.81 -12.80
N GLY A 9 11.72 2.78 -13.33
CA GLY A 9 10.34 2.35 -13.43
C GLY A 9 9.76 1.74 -12.18
N LEU A 10 10.52 1.75 -11.12
CA LEU A 10 10.07 1.10 -9.89
C LEU A 10 9.72 2.10 -8.80
N ASP A 11 9.42 3.32 -9.19
CA ASP A 11 8.98 4.33 -8.25
C ASP A 11 7.50 4.16 -7.96
N MET A 12 7.16 3.12 -7.26
CA MET A 12 5.75 2.90 -6.91
C MET A 12 5.32 3.89 -5.86
N LYS A 13 4.03 4.20 -5.86
CA LYS A 13 3.48 5.21 -4.97
C LYS A 13 2.36 4.65 -4.13
N CYS A 14 2.23 5.21 -2.94
CA CYS A 14 1.17 4.81 -2.01
C CYS A 14 0.76 6.04 -1.21
N LYS A 15 -0.54 6.27 -1.13
CA LYS A 15 -1.10 7.35 -0.31
C LYS A 15 -1.79 6.77 0.90
N ILE A 16 -1.72 7.50 2.01
CA ILE A 16 -2.35 7.09 3.26
C ILE A 16 -3.04 8.32 3.85
N ASN A 17 -4.33 8.18 4.22
CA ASN A 17 -4.95 9.30 4.90
C ASN A 17 -4.53 9.33 6.37
N LYS A 18 -4.87 10.41 7.05
CA LYS A 18 -4.41 10.62 8.41
C LYS A 18 -4.90 9.52 9.35
N ASN A 19 -6.16 9.12 9.20
CA ASN A 19 -6.73 8.08 10.06
C ASN A 19 -6.05 6.75 9.83
N ALA A 20 -5.79 6.40 8.57
CA ALA A 20 -5.10 5.16 8.28
C ALA A 20 -3.69 5.16 8.88
N ALA A 21 -2.99 6.28 8.77
CA ALA A 21 -1.66 6.39 9.34
C ALA A 21 -1.68 6.11 10.84
N LYS A 22 -2.67 6.65 11.54
CA LYS A 22 -2.77 6.45 12.98
C LYS A 22 -2.97 4.98 13.31
N VAL A 23 -3.88 4.32 12.61
CA VAL A 23 -4.17 2.91 12.88
C VAL A 23 -2.96 2.03 12.54
N LEU A 24 -2.29 2.33 11.42
CA LEU A 24 -1.13 1.55 11.02
C LEU A 24 0.03 1.71 12.00
N LYS A 25 0.22 2.91 12.53
CA LYS A 25 1.27 3.12 13.53
C LYS A 25 0.98 2.35 14.79
N GLU A 26 -0.28 2.26 15.18
CA GLU A 26 -0.66 1.45 16.34
C GLU A 26 -0.38 -0.03 16.10
N MET A 27 -0.65 -0.51 14.89
CA MET A 27 -0.33 -1.89 14.55
C MET A 27 1.17 -2.15 14.63
N LEU A 28 1.96 -1.21 14.11
CA LEU A 28 3.41 -1.37 14.09
C LEU A 28 4.03 -1.26 15.47
N ALA A 29 3.32 -0.67 16.43
CA ALA A 29 3.83 -0.55 17.79
C ALA A 29 3.61 -1.81 18.63
N ARG A 30 2.89 -2.79 18.11
CA ARG A 30 2.62 -4.02 18.85
C ARG A 30 3.83 -4.95 18.82
N PRO A 31 4.00 -5.78 19.86
CA PRO A 31 5.15 -6.68 19.90
C PRO A 31 5.25 -7.62 18.70
N GLU A 32 4.10 -8.10 18.20
CA GLU A 32 4.11 -9.03 17.07
C GLU A 32 4.57 -8.36 15.77
N ALA A 33 4.67 -7.04 15.75
CA ALA A 33 5.09 -6.32 14.57
C ALA A 33 6.60 -6.13 14.49
N GLU A 34 7.32 -6.58 15.50
CA GLU A 34 8.77 -6.36 15.51
C GLU A 34 9.42 -6.98 14.28
N GLY A 35 10.22 -6.19 13.56
CA GLY A 35 10.88 -6.66 12.35
C GLY A 35 9.97 -6.73 11.14
N LYS A 36 8.72 -6.26 11.26
CA LYS A 36 7.76 -6.35 10.17
C LYS A 36 7.32 -4.98 9.72
N MET A 37 6.75 -4.96 8.53
CA MET A 37 6.24 -3.74 7.91
C MET A 37 4.82 -4.01 7.43
N ILE A 38 4.15 -2.95 7.02
CA ILE A 38 2.79 -3.08 6.47
C ILE A 38 2.91 -3.46 5.00
N ARG A 39 2.28 -4.55 4.62
CA ARG A 39 2.19 -4.98 3.21
C ARG A 39 0.78 -4.77 2.70
N VAL A 40 0.65 -4.14 1.54
CA VAL A 40 -0.61 -4.09 0.81
C VAL A 40 -0.53 -5.15 -0.29
N TYR A 41 -1.58 -5.92 -0.45
CA TYR A 41 -1.58 -6.97 -1.47
C TYR A 41 -2.95 -7.09 -2.11
N VAL A 42 -2.97 -7.67 -3.30
CA VAL A 42 -4.21 -7.90 -4.05
C VAL A 42 -4.78 -9.22 -3.57
N THR A 43 -6.03 -9.21 -3.11
CA THR A 43 -6.69 -10.43 -2.67
C THR A 43 -7.32 -11.17 -3.83
N HIS A 44 -7.90 -10.43 -4.77
CA HIS A 44 -8.39 -11.05 -6.00
C HIS A 44 -8.73 -9.95 -7.01
N MET A 45 -8.86 -10.36 -8.25
CA MET A 45 -9.25 -9.47 -9.34
C MET A 45 -10.70 -9.72 -9.72
N HIS A 46 -11.40 -8.66 -10.03
CA HIS A 46 -12.77 -8.74 -10.50
C HIS A 46 -12.83 -7.95 -11.80
N GLY A 47 -12.61 -8.63 -12.92
CA GLY A 47 -12.41 -7.94 -14.18
C GLY A 47 -11.10 -7.18 -14.14
N ASP A 48 -11.17 -5.88 -14.39
CA ASP A 48 -9.99 -5.02 -14.27
C ASP A 48 -9.97 -4.25 -12.96
N HIS A 49 -10.74 -4.71 -11.99
CA HIS A 49 -10.85 -4.07 -10.69
C HIS A 49 -10.22 -4.97 -9.63
N ALA A 50 -9.26 -4.44 -8.88
CA ALA A 50 -8.55 -5.22 -7.87
C ALA A 50 -9.13 -4.95 -6.49
N HIS A 51 -9.13 -6.00 -5.68
CA HIS A 51 -9.46 -5.89 -4.26
C HIS A 51 -8.18 -6.06 -3.47
N TYR A 52 -8.06 -5.33 -2.37
CA TYR A 52 -6.82 -5.22 -1.62
C TYR A 52 -7.03 -5.51 -0.14
N ASP A 53 -5.96 -5.89 0.52
CA ASP A 53 -5.95 -6.00 1.96
C ASP A 53 -4.55 -5.67 2.46
N ILE A 54 -4.39 -5.58 3.77
CA ILE A 54 -3.10 -5.30 4.39
C ILE A 54 -2.76 -6.37 5.41
N ARG A 55 -1.47 -6.50 5.69
CA ARG A 55 -1.01 -7.37 6.77
C ARG A 55 0.41 -6.97 7.16
N LEU A 56 0.83 -7.46 8.32
CA LEU A 56 2.22 -7.33 8.75
C LEU A 56 3.03 -8.41 8.04
N ASP A 57 4.19 -8.04 7.52
CA ASP A 57 5.03 -8.98 6.79
C ASP A 57 6.46 -8.49 6.77
N THR A 58 7.37 -9.37 6.40
CA THR A 58 8.78 -9.01 6.25
C THR A 58 9.06 -8.70 4.79
N PRO A 59 9.96 -7.74 4.53
CA PRO A 59 10.28 -7.40 3.14
C PRO A 59 11.04 -8.53 2.44
N THR A 60 10.80 -8.66 1.15
CA THR A 60 11.49 -9.62 0.30
C THR A 60 12.15 -8.87 -0.85
N GLU A 61 12.95 -9.59 -1.62
CA GLU A 61 13.63 -8.97 -2.76
C GLU A 61 12.65 -8.52 -3.84
N ASN A 62 11.42 -9.03 -3.81
CA ASN A 62 10.39 -8.64 -4.78
C ASN A 62 9.63 -7.40 -4.36
N ASP A 63 9.94 -6.85 -3.20
CA ASP A 63 9.18 -5.72 -2.66
C ASP A 63 9.87 -4.40 -2.92
N GLU A 64 9.08 -3.40 -3.21
CA GLU A 64 9.54 -2.03 -3.09
C GLU A 64 9.08 -1.50 -1.73
N ILE A 65 9.99 -0.83 -1.03
CA ILE A 65 9.66 -0.18 0.22
C ILE A 65 9.29 1.25 -0.13
N VAL A 66 8.00 1.53 -0.09
CA VAL A 66 7.48 2.82 -0.54
C VAL A 66 7.31 3.73 0.66
N LYS A 67 7.97 4.88 0.61
CA LYS A 67 7.87 5.85 1.69
C LYS A 67 6.67 6.74 1.45
N THR A 68 5.83 6.86 2.47
CA THR A 68 4.66 7.71 2.38
C THR A 68 4.94 9.03 3.07
N ASP A 69 4.05 9.98 2.89
CA ASP A 69 4.20 11.28 3.54
C ASP A 69 3.71 11.29 4.98
N LYS A 70 3.38 10.13 5.52
CA LYS A 70 2.92 9.99 6.91
C LYS A 70 3.92 9.23 7.79
N ASP A 71 5.17 9.13 7.35
CA ASP A 71 6.23 8.45 8.11
C ASP A 71 5.99 6.97 8.31
N ILE A 72 5.34 6.35 7.34
CA ILE A 72 5.10 4.91 7.33
C ILE A 72 5.61 4.37 6.01
N ASP A 73 6.37 3.29 6.08
CA ASP A 73 6.85 2.60 4.89
C ASP A 73 5.92 1.44 4.58
N ILE A 74 5.60 1.29 3.31
CA ILE A 74 4.65 0.28 2.85
C ILE A 74 5.36 -0.66 1.88
N LEU A 75 5.12 -1.96 2.02
CA LEU A 75 5.67 -2.95 1.10
C LEU A 75 4.70 -3.18 -0.05
N LEU A 76 5.18 -3.00 -1.26
CA LEU A 76 4.40 -3.28 -2.46
C LEU A 76 5.21 -4.22 -3.35
N ASP A 77 4.59 -5.29 -3.81
CA ASP A 77 5.24 -6.24 -4.72
C ASP A 77 5.49 -5.54 -6.06
N LYS A 78 6.75 -5.51 -6.48
CA LYS A 78 7.15 -4.83 -7.73
C LYS A 78 6.47 -5.40 -8.94
N LYS A 79 6.07 -6.67 -8.89
CA LYS A 79 5.49 -7.36 -10.03
C LYS A 79 4.00 -7.11 -10.17
N GLU A 80 3.37 -6.51 -9.15
CA GLU A 80 1.93 -6.31 -9.17
C GLU A 80 1.64 -4.84 -9.48
N GLU A 81 1.37 -4.56 -10.75
CA GLU A 81 1.17 -3.18 -11.18
C GLU A 81 -0.05 -2.53 -10.53
N TYR A 82 -1.03 -3.32 -10.10
CA TYR A 82 -2.23 -2.77 -9.47
C TYR A 82 -1.97 -2.22 -8.07
N LEU A 83 -0.76 -2.44 -7.53
CA LEU A 83 -0.40 -1.85 -6.25
C LEU A 83 0.18 -0.45 -6.39
N ASP A 84 0.70 -0.10 -7.57
CA ASP A 84 1.27 1.22 -7.78
C ASP A 84 0.15 2.25 -7.80
N GLY A 85 0.17 3.15 -6.83
CA GLY A 85 -0.84 4.20 -6.73
C GLY A 85 -1.94 3.90 -5.72
N VAL A 86 -1.80 2.82 -4.93
CA VAL A 86 -2.85 2.50 -3.96
C VAL A 86 -3.01 3.61 -2.94
N TRP A 87 -4.21 3.75 -2.45
CA TRP A 87 -4.58 4.76 -1.48
C TRP A 87 -5.24 4.05 -0.30
N LEU A 88 -4.59 4.10 0.85
CA LEU A 88 -5.09 3.49 2.07
C LEU A 88 -5.85 4.55 2.86
N GLN A 89 -7.13 4.30 3.07
CA GLN A 89 -7.98 5.18 3.86
C GLN A 89 -8.58 4.37 5.00
N TYR A 90 -8.84 5.05 6.09
CA TYR A 90 -9.51 4.44 7.23
C TYR A 90 -10.63 5.37 7.67
N PHE A 91 -11.81 4.82 7.84
CA PHE A 91 -12.98 5.59 8.22
C PHE A 91 -13.54 5.05 9.52
N PHE A 92 -14.11 5.95 10.30
CA PHE A 92 -14.75 5.57 11.57
C PHE A 92 -16.24 5.42 11.42
N VAL A 93 -16.82 6.06 10.42
CA VAL A 93 -18.25 6.00 10.17
C VAL A 93 -18.49 5.64 8.72
N PRO A 94 -19.55 4.90 8.42
CA PRO A 94 -20.53 4.34 9.32
C PRO A 94 -19.99 3.24 10.22
N LYS A 95 -18.83 2.67 9.87
CA LYS A 95 -18.15 1.70 10.72
C LYS A 95 -16.65 1.82 10.52
N GLU A 96 -15.91 1.31 11.47
CA GLU A 96 -14.45 1.36 11.41
C GLU A 96 -13.94 0.35 10.41
N GLU A 97 -13.28 0.81 9.37
CA GLU A 97 -12.73 -0.10 8.38
C GLU A 97 -11.72 0.60 7.48
N PHE A 98 -10.82 -0.19 6.94
CA PHE A 98 -9.94 0.28 5.88
C PHE A 98 -10.69 0.22 4.55
N VAL A 99 -10.47 1.25 3.73
CA VAL A 99 -10.93 1.26 2.36
C VAL A 99 -9.70 1.49 1.50
N ILE A 100 -9.34 0.50 0.72
CA ILE A 100 -8.12 0.56 -0.08
C ILE A 100 -8.53 0.56 -1.55
N THR A 101 -8.14 1.61 -2.25
CA THR A 101 -8.49 1.79 -3.65
C THR A 101 -7.23 2.13 -4.43
N ASN A 102 -7.35 2.14 -5.74
CA ASN A 102 -6.27 2.62 -6.59
C ASN A 102 -6.84 3.50 -7.67
N PRO A 103 -6.95 4.81 -7.40
CA PRO A 103 -7.56 5.72 -8.37
C PRO A 103 -6.84 5.74 -9.72
N SER A 104 -5.54 5.46 -9.74
CA SER A 104 -4.80 5.48 -10.99
C SER A 104 -5.14 4.30 -11.89
N LYS A 105 -5.75 3.25 -11.34
CA LYS A 105 -6.13 2.06 -12.10
C LYS A 105 -7.62 1.92 -12.30
N ASP A 106 -8.42 2.65 -11.53
CA ASP A 106 -9.88 2.52 -11.55
C ASP A 106 -10.57 3.65 -12.30
N HIS A 107 -9.90 4.27 -13.23
CA HIS A 107 -10.43 5.50 -13.81
C HIS A 107 -11.16 5.29 -15.12
N HIS A 108 -11.43 4.12 -15.46
CA HIS A 108 -12.06 3.87 -16.73
C HIS A 108 -13.49 4.23 -16.77
N GLN A 109 -13.92 4.76 -16.59
CA GLN A 109 -15.11 4.98 -16.72
C GLN A 109 -15.63 5.74 -17.56
N HIS A 110 -15.45 5.67 -17.84
CA HIS A 110 -15.71 6.21 -18.44
C HIS A 110 -16.15 6.30 -19.10
N HIS A 111 -16.57 6.18 -19.31
CA HIS A 111 -16.80 6.22 -19.96
C HIS A 111 -17.14 6.08 -20.35
#